data_072475176056136680f7e387accdf894
#
_entry.id   072475176056136680f7e387accdf894
#
_cell.length_a   1.000
_cell.length_b   1.000
_cell.length_c   1.000
_cell.angle_alpha   90.00
_cell.angle_beta   90.00
_cell.angle_gamma   90.00
#
_symmetry.space_group_name_H-M   'P 1'
#
loop_
_entity.id
_entity.type
_entity.pdbx_description
1 polymer ?
#
loop_
_entity_poly.entity_id
_entity_poly.type
_entity_poly.pdbx_seq_one_letter_code
_entity_poly.pdbx_strand_id
1 'polypeptide(L)'
;MRILVTGGAGFIGSHYVRSLLAGEYDGDGTDGVTGTRTGSGTGSVTRTGTDNITVLDKLTYAGNRANLPASHPRLTFVRGDICDLPLLLDLFPGHDAVVHFAAESHVDRSLESAAAFVRTNVLGTQTVLEAALRTGVERLVLVSTDEVYGTIDEGSWTEDSPLLPNSPYAASKAGADLMARSYWRTHGLDLSITRCSNNYGPYQHPEKLVPRFVTNLLEGLPVPVYGDGRNVREWLHVDDHCWAVHLVLTAGRAGETYNIGSGDELSNLALTERILGLCGADGSMIRYVEDRKGHDLRYSLSDVKIREELGYVPLTSFEEGLSRTVRWYRDNPDWWKAVRGG
;
A
#
# COMPACT_ATOMS: atom_id res chain seq x y z
N MET A 1 -3.62 -3.77 -21.30
CA MET A 1 -2.80 -2.61 -20.88
C MET A 1 -1.41 -3.12 -20.51
N ARG A 2 -0.34 -2.36 -20.79
CA ARG A 2 1.04 -2.65 -20.33
C ARG A 2 1.31 -1.76 -19.13
N ILE A 3 1.46 -2.38 -17.96
CA ILE A 3 1.56 -1.65 -16.68
C ILE A 3 2.98 -1.78 -16.13
N LEU A 4 3.60 -0.67 -15.80
CA LEU A 4 4.82 -0.64 -14.99
C LEU A 4 4.46 -0.41 -13.53
N VAL A 5 4.89 -1.32 -12.65
CA VAL A 5 4.66 -1.26 -11.20
C VAL A 5 6.01 -1.05 -10.51
N THR A 6 6.25 0.13 -9.95
CA THR A 6 7.42 0.37 -9.12
C THR A 6 7.15 -0.06 -7.69
N GLY A 7 8.14 -0.63 -6.99
CA GLY A 7 7.94 -1.20 -5.65
C GLY A 7 7.10 -2.47 -5.67
N GLY A 8 7.03 -3.14 -6.83
CA GLY A 8 6.18 -4.32 -7.01
C GLY A 8 6.67 -5.60 -6.32
N ALA A 9 7.83 -5.60 -5.67
CA ALA A 9 8.28 -6.69 -4.81
C ALA A 9 8.02 -6.42 -3.31
N GLY A 10 7.51 -5.23 -2.96
CA GLY A 10 7.04 -4.88 -1.62
C GLY A 10 5.68 -5.52 -1.30
N PHE A 11 5.14 -5.27 -0.11
CA PHE A 11 3.88 -5.81 0.37
C PHE A 11 2.70 -5.49 -0.57
N ILE A 12 2.31 -4.21 -0.67
CA ILE A 12 1.13 -3.78 -1.42
C ILE A 12 1.36 -3.98 -2.93
N GLY A 13 2.53 -3.54 -3.45
CA GLY A 13 2.85 -3.65 -4.87
C GLY A 13 2.86 -5.09 -5.38
N SER A 14 3.39 -6.05 -4.60
CA SER A 14 3.36 -7.47 -5.00
C SER A 14 1.96 -8.06 -4.94
N HIS A 15 1.14 -7.61 -4.01
CA HIS A 15 -0.28 -8.00 -3.96
C HIS A 15 -0.99 -7.53 -5.22
N TYR A 16 -0.86 -6.25 -5.57
CA TYR A 16 -1.42 -5.67 -6.79
C TYR A 16 -0.99 -6.44 -8.05
N VAL A 17 0.30 -6.76 -8.17
CA VAL A 17 0.82 -7.55 -9.29
C VAL A 17 0.21 -8.96 -9.34
N ARG A 18 0.10 -9.65 -8.20
CA ARG A 18 -0.53 -10.99 -8.16
C ARG A 18 -1.99 -10.95 -8.55
N SER A 19 -2.77 -9.98 -8.09
CA SER A 19 -4.18 -9.80 -8.43
C SER A 19 -4.37 -9.52 -9.92
N LEU A 20 -3.53 -8.67 -10.54
CA LEU A 20 -3.53 -8.45 -11.99
C LEU A 20 -3.22 -9.72 -12.76
N LEU A 21 -2.21 -10.48 -12.33
CA LEU A 21 -1.83 -11.75 -12.99
C LEU A 21 -2.92 -12.82 -12.85
N ALA A 22 -3.66 -12.80 -11.74
CA ALA A 22 -4.80 -13.70 -11.50
C ALA A 22 -6.08 -13.27 -12.27
N GLY A 23 -6.11 -12.06 -12.85
CA GLY A 23 -7.29 -11.53 -13.53
C GLY A 23 -8.43 -11.13 -12.58
N GLU A 24 -8.10 -10.79 -11.32
CA GLU A 24 -9.10 -10.47 -10.30
C GLU A 24 -9.86 -9.17 -10.61
N TYR A 25 -9.31 -8.32 -11.47
CA TYR A 25 -9.88 -7.02 -11.86
C TYR A 25 -10.50 -7.03 -13.26
N ASP A 26 -10.50 -8.18 -13.95
CA ASP A 26 -11.11 -8.33 -15.28
C ASP A 26 -12.64 -8.44 -15.12
N GLY A 27 -13.36 -7.32 -15.18
CA GLY A 27 -14.84 -7.27 -15.23
C GLY A 27 -15.37 -7.50 -16.63
N ASP A 28 -16.60 -8.08 -16.79
CA ASP A 28 -17.32 -8.02 -18.04
C ASP A 28 -17.74 -6.57 -18.32
N GLY A 29 -17.22 -5.97 -19.36
CA GLY A 29 -17.52 -4.60 -19.78
C GLY A 29 -18.97 -4.38 -20.30
N THR A 30 -19.95 -5.11 -19.79
CA THR A 30 -21.36 -5.02 -20.24
C THR A 30 -22.33 -4.42 -19.25
N ASP A 31 -21.96 -4.22 -17.97
CA ASP A 31 -22.84 -3.54 -17.02
C ASP A 31 -22.15 -2.31 -16.44
N GLY A 32 -22.72 -1.16 -16.76
CA GLY A 32 -22.20 0.12 -16.32
C GLY A 32 -22.06 0.22 -14.80
N VAL A 33 -20.88 0.67 -14.37
CA VAL A 33 -20.59 1.25 -13.02
C VAL A 33 -20.67 0.29 -11.81
N THR A 34 -20.64 -1.03 -11.96
CA THR A 34 -20.45 -1.94 -10.83
C THR A 34 -19.38 -2.98 -11.14
N GLY A 35 -18.11 -2.60 -10.95
CA GLY A 35 -17.02 -3.56 -10.92
C GLY A 35 -17.17 -4.50 -9.72
N THR A 36 -17.89 -5.60 -9.87
CA THR A 36 -18.00 -6.64 -8.85
C THR A 36 -16.78 -7.54 -8.90
N ARG A 37 -15.93 -7.45 -7.87
CA ARG A 37 -14.95 -8.46 -7.57
C ARG A 37 -15.67 -9.80 -7.35
N THR A 38 -15.49 -10.77 -8.25
CA THR A 38 -16.08 -12.10 -8.08
C THR A 38 -15.31 -12.83 -6.99
N GLY A 39 -15.99 -13.06 -5.86
CA GLY A 39 -15.49 -13.93 -4.79
C GLY A 39 -15.09 -15.30 -5.34
N SER A 40 -14.10 -15.94 -4.71
CA SER A 40 -13.52 -17.24 -5.04
C SER A 40 -14.57 -18.33 -5.30
N GLY A 41 -15.10 -18.36 -6.51
CA GLY A 41 -15.88 -19.48 -7.02
C GLY A 41 -14.97 -20.38 -7.83
N THR A 42 -14.86 -21.64 -7.42
CA THR A 42 -14.19 -22.72 -8.16
C THR A 42 -14.91 -23.04 -9.47
N GLY A 43 -14.84 -22.14 -10.42
CA GLY A 43 -15.30 -22.32 -11.78
C GLY A 43 -14.16 -21.96 -12.72
N SER A 44 -13.55 -22.97 -13.36
CA SER A 44 -12.54 -22.78 -14.39
C SER A 44 -13.14 -22.05 -15.60
N VAL A 45 -13.11 -20.73 -15.55
CA VAL A 45 -13.20 -19.89 -16.74
C VAL A 45 -11.81 -19.33 -16.95
N THR A 46 -11.08 -19.84 -17.93
CA THR A 46 -9.83 -19.27 -18.41
C THR A 46 -10.11 -17.90 -19.01
N ARG A 47 -10.22 -16.88 -18.14
CA ARG A 47 -10.17 -15.47 -18.56
C ARG A 47 -8.70 -15.11 -18.72
N THR A 48 -8.29 -14.90 -19.93
CA THR A 48 -6.96 -14.40 -20.27
C THR A 48 -6.91 -12.93 -19.89
N GLY A 49 -6.48 -12.61 -18.68
CA GLY A 49 -6.11 -11.23 -18.33
C GLY A 49 -5.11 -10.72 -19.38
N THR A 50 -5.38 -9.53 -19.93
CA THR A 50 -4.64 -9.00 -21.09
C THR A 50 -3.40 -8.19 -20.70
N ASP A 51 -3.20 -7.92 -19.40
CA ASP A 51 -2.18 -7.00 -18.94
C ASP A 51 -0.79 -7.63 -18.89
N ASN A 52 0.16 -7.01 -19.57
CA ASN A 52 1.58 -7.28 -19.38
C ASN A 52 2.13 -6.38 -18.29
N ILE A 53 2.79 -6.96 -17.30
CA ILE A 53 3.25 -6.28 -16.11
C ILE A 53 4.77 -6.27 -16.09
N THR A 54 5.35 -5.09 -15.95
CA THR A 54 6.75 -4.93 -15.61
C THR A 54 6.88 -4.43 -14.19
N VAL A 55 7.62 -5.14 -13.37
CA VAL A 55 7.95 -4.73 -11.99
C VAL A 55 9.34 -4.13 -11.96
N LEU A 56 9.46 -2.91 -11.44
CA LEU A 56 10.72 -2.29 -11.08
C LEU A 56 10.84 -2.25 -9.55
N ASP A 57 11.86 -2.90 -8.99
CA ASP A 57 12.12 -2.88 -7.56
C ASP A 57 13.61 -2.92 -7.25
N LYS A 58 14.05 -2.14 -6.28
CA LYS A 58 15.45 -2.09 -5.86
C LYS A 58 15.84 -3.27 -4.97
N LEU A 59 14.84 -3.99 -4.40
CA LEU A 59 15.01 -5.05 -3.41
C LEU A 59 15.80 -4.53 -2.19
N THR A 60 15.30 -3.47 -1.57
CA THR A 60 15.74 -3.03 -0.24
C THR A 60 15.17 -3.98 0.82
N TYR A 61 15.30 -3.66 2.09
CA TYR A 61 14.87 -4.53 3.20
C TYR A 61 13.40 -5.00 3.12
N ALA A 62 12.50 -4.19 2.57
CA ALA A 62 11.07 -4.51 2.45
C ALA A 62 10.69 -5.13 1.09
N GLY A 63 11.58 -5.09 0.10
CA GLY A 63 11.39 -5.68 -1.21
C GLY A 63 11.86 -7.14 -1.23
N ASN A 64 10.96 -8.08 -1.51
CA ASN A 64 11.30 -9.49 -1.57
C ASN A 64 10.82 -10.11 -2.89
N ARG A 65 11.76 -10.62 -3.71
CA ARG A 65 11.42 -11.27 -4.98
C ARG A 65 10.48 -12.48 -4.80
N ALA A 66 10.54 -13.14 -3.63
CA ALA A 66 9.66 -14.27 -3.29
C ALA A 66 8.17 -13.87 -3.09
N ASN A 67 7.86 -12.57 -3.01
CA ASN A 67 6.49 -12.07 -2.99
C ASN A 67 5.78 -12.18 -4.36
N LEU A 68 6.56 -12.41 -5.42
CA LEU A 68 6.08 -12.53 -6.80
C LEU A 68 6.24 -13.95 -7.33
N PRO A 69 5.45 -14.39 -8.32
CA PRO A 69 5.66 -15.66 -8.99
C PRO A 69 7.12 -15.79 -9.49
N ALA A 70 7.71 -16.97 -9.34
CA ALA A 70 9.07 -17.25 -9.80
C ALA A 70 9.21 -16.99 -11.31
N SER A 71 8.19 -17.37 -12.09
CA SER A 71 8.03 -17.10 -13.51
C SER A 71 6.56 -16.94 -13.86
N HIS A 72 6.25 -16.05 -14.81
CA HIS A 72 4.91 -15.90 -15.39
C HIS A 72 5.05 -15.26 -16.76
N PRO A 73 4.33 -15.73 -17.81
CA PRO A 73 4.49 -15.23 -19.17
C PRO A 73 4.19 -13.74 -19.34
N ARG A 74 3.36 -13.17 -18.48
CA ARG A 74 2.98 -11.74 -18.48
C ARG A 74 3.76 -10.90 -17.47
N LEU A 75 4.78 -11.43 -16.77
CA LEU A 75 5.55 -10.73 -15.74
C LEU A 75 7.00 -10.57 -16.18
N THR A 76 7.45 -9.34 -16.27
CA THR A 76 8.87 -8.97 -16.37
C THR A 76 9.33 -8.35 -15.07
N PHE A 77 10.46 -8.78 -14.53
CA PHE A 77 11.06 -8.21 -13.33
C PHE A 77 12.38 -7.51 -13.66
N VAL A 78 12.48 -6.24 -13.27
CA VAL A 78 13.68 -5.42 -13.42
C VAL A 78 14.14 -5.01 -12.02
N ARG A 79 15.39 -5.31 -11.67
CA ARG A 79 16.01 -4.81 -10.45
C ARG A 79 16.63 -3.44 -10.72
N GLY A 80 16.13 -2.39 -10.05
CA GLY A 80 16.64 -1.03 -10.27
C GLY A 80 16.10 -0.01 -9.26
N ASP A 81 16.75 1.14 -9.22
CA ASP A 81 16.40 2.26 -8.34
C ASP A 81 15.53 3.27 -9.09
N ILE A 82 14.42 3.70 -8.49
CA ILE A 82 13.56 4.77 -9.05
C ILE A 82 14.28 6.13 -9.14
N CYS A 83 15.41 6.30 -8.46
CA CYS A 83 16.26 7.50 -8.59
C CYS A 83 17.18 7.47 -9.81
N ASP A 84 17.19 6.39 -10.60
CA ASP A 84 18.01 6.22 -11.80
C ASP A 84 17.21 6.65 -13.05
N LEU A 85 17.30 7.95 -13.39
CA LEU A 85 16.57 8.50 -14.56
C LEU A 85 16.96 7.82 -15.87
N PRO A 86 18.24 7.56 -16.20
CA PRO A 86 18.59 6.78 -17.38
C PRO A 86 17.85 5.43 -17.47
N LEU A 87 17.86 4.64 -16.41
CA LEU A 87 17.14 3.37 -16.34
C LEU A 87 15.64 3.57 -16.60
N LEU A 88 15.01 4.58 -16.00
CA LEU A 88 13.59 4.82 -16.19
C LEU A 88 13.25 5.26 -17.62
N LEU A 89 14.12 6.08 -18.25
CA LEU A 89 13.93 6.50 -19.65
C LEU A 89 14.05 5.32 -20.64
N ASP A 90 14.84 4.31 -20.32
CA ASP A 90 14.93 3.08 -21.11
C ASP A 90 13.75 2.12 -20.84
N LEU A 91 13.23 2.12 -19.61
CA LEU A 91 12.19 1.17 -19.18
C LEU A 91 10.76 1.62 -19.49
N PHE A 92 10.45 2.90 -19.39
CA PHE A 92 9.09 3.43 -19.52
C PHE A 92 8.49 3.34 -20.92
N PRO A 93 9.25 3.51 -22.02
CA PRO A 93 8.71 3.41 -23.36
C PRO A 93 7.93 2.12 -23.58
N GLY A 94 6.75 2.26 -24.15
CA GLY A 94 5.88 1.13 -24.45
C GLY A 94 4.99 0.67 -23.29
N HIS A 95 5.03 1.32 -22.12
CA HIS A 95 4.04 1.11 -21.07
C HIS A 95 2.91 2.14 -21.21
N ASP A 96 1.67 1.67 -21.05
CA ASP A 96 0.49 2.52 -21.13
C ASP A 96 0.27 3.26 -19.79
N ALA A 97 0.65 2.61 -18.68
CA ALA A 97 0.43 3.15 -17.34
C ALA A 97 1.56 2.81 -16.35
N VAL A 98 1.70 3.67 -15.35
CA VAL A 98 2.62 3.47 -14.19
C VAL A 98 1.83 3.50 -12.90
N VAL A 99 2.01 2.47 -12.05
CA VAL A 99 1.53 2.49 -10.65
C VAL A 99 2.74 2.54 -9.72
N HIS A 100 2.86 3.65 -8.99
CA HIS A 100 4.05 3.96 -8.22
C HIS A 100 3.86 3.65 -6.73
N PHE A 101 4.28 2.43 -6.31
CA PHE A 101 4.29 1.99 -4.90
C PHE A 101 5.66 2.15 -4.24
N ALA A 102 6.75 2.31 -5.00
CA ALA A 102 8.10 2.34 -4.45
C ALA A 102 8.27 3.49 -3.45
N ALA A 103 8.58 3.17 -2.20
CA ALA A 103 8.80 4.12 -1.13
C ALA A 103 9.57 3.48 0.04
N GLU A 104 10.31 4.28 0.79
CA GLU A 104 10.66 3.96 2.17
C GLU A 104 9.42 4.21 3.05
N SER A 105 9.03 3.25 3.93
CA SER A 105 7.71 3.27 4.58
C SER A 105 7.71 3.01 6.09
N HIS A 106 8.87 2.88 6.74
CA HIS A 106 8.93 2.57 8.17
C HIS A 106 9.20 3.83 9.00
N VAL A 107 8.20 4.28 9.77
CA VAL A 107 8.27 5.53 10.53
C VAL A 107 9.48 5.56 11.48
N ASP A 108 9.73 4.49 12.27
CA ASP A 108 10.85 4.47 13.22
C ASP A 108 12.20 4.64 12.52
N ARG A 109 12.40 3.99 11.36
CA ARG A 109 13.61 4.21 10.54
C ARG A 109 13.72 5.65 10.03
N SER A 110 12.60 6.33 9.78
CA SER A 110 12.62 7.74 9.36
C SER A 110 13.09 8.68 10.47
N LEU A 111 12.83 8.32 11.73
CA LEU A 111 13.33 9.06 12.89
C LEU A 111 14.84 8.90 13.08
N GLU A 112 15.39 7.76 12.69
CA GLU A 112 16.83 7.50 12.73
C GLU A 112 17.57 8.13 11.55
N SER A 113 17.00 8.10 10.35
CA SER A 113 17.62 8.59 9.11
C SER A 113 16.59 9.10 8.11
N ALA A 114 16.25 10.38 8.17
CA ALA A 114 15.32 11.03 7.26
C ALA A 114 15.83 11.12 5.80
N ALA A 115 17.15 11.17 5.59
CA ALA A 115 17.75 11.39 4.27
C ALA A 115 17.37 10.29 3.25
N ALA A 116 17.30 9.03 3.68
CA ALA A 116 16.87 7.92 2.81
C ALA A 116 15.43 8.12 2.32
N PHE A 117 14.56 8.62 3.20
CA PHE A 117 13.15 8.90 2.88
C PHE A 117 13.00 10.06 1.90
N VAL A 118 13.73 11.15 2.11
CA VAL A 118 13.76 12.27 1.16
C VAL A 118 14.27 11.81 -0.21
N ARG A 119 15.36 11.03 -0.24
CA ARG A 119 15.93 10.52 -1.48
C ARG A 119 14.94 9.62 -2.22
N THR A 120 14.37 8.63 -1.55
CA THR A 120 13.48 7.67 -2.21
C THR A 120 12.12 8.28 -2.49
N ASN A 121 11.47 8.87 -1.47
CA ASN A 121 10.07 9.27 -1.61
C ASN A 121 9.91 10.59 -2.36
N VAL A 122 10.84 11.55 -2.21
CA VAL A 122 10.71 12.85 -2.90
C VAL A 122 11.48 12.83 -4.22
N LEU A 123 12.80 12.60 -4.19
CA LEU A 123 13.62 12.60 -5.40
C LEU A 123 13.27 11.45 -6.32
N GLY A 124 13.06 10.23 -5.78
CA GLY A 124 12.65 9.07 -6.57
C GLY A 124 11.32 9.29 -7.26
N THR A 125 10.30 9.84 -6.55
CA THR A 125 9.01 10.20 -7.16
C THR A 125 9.19 11.26 -8.25
N GLN A 126 9.99 12.31 -7.99
CA GLN A 126 10.27 13.32 -9.02
C GLN A 126 10.92 12.68 -10.26
N THR A 127 11.84 11.74 -10.09
CA THR A 127 12.49 11.03 -11.20
C THR A 127 11.50 10.18 -12.00
N VAL A 128 10.55 9.51 -11.32
CA VAL A 128 9.45 8.75 -11.94
C VAL A 128 8.54 9.68 -12.77
N LEU A 129 8.16 10.83 -12.20
CA LEU A 129 7.33 11.83 -12.87
C LEU A 129 8.02 12.41 -14.12
N GLU A 130 9.32 12.71 -14.01
CA GLU A 130 10.13 13.20 -15.12
C GLU A 130 10.24 12.17 -16.25
N ALA A 131 10.46 10.89 -15.91
CA ALA A 131 10.50 9.81 -16.88
C ALA A 131 9.14 9.64 -17.57
N ALA A 132 8.04 9.64 -16.81
CA ALA A 132 6.68 9.54 -17.36
C ALA A 132 6.39 10.69 -18.35
N LEU A 133 6.75 11.92 -17.97
CA LEU A 133 6.59 13.10 -18.82
C LEU A 133 7.40 12.98 -20.15
N ARG A 134 8.67 12.59 -20.05
CA ARG A 134 9.56 12.51 -21.24
C ARG A 134 9.23 11.36 -22.17
N THR A 135 8.68 10.28 -21.66
CA THR A 135 8.38 9.08 -22.44
C THR A 135 6.93 9.01 -22.91
N GLY A 136 6.08 9.96 -22.46
CA GLY A 136 4.69 10.04 -22.87
C GLY A 136 3.82 8.91 -22.31
N VAL A 137 4.09 8.45 -21.08
CA VAL A 137 3.21 7.52 -20.37
C VAL A 137 1.82 8.16 -20.23
N GLU A 138 0.79 7.42 -20.63
CA GLU A 138 -0.58 7.96 -20.72
C GLU A 138 -1.21 8.18 -19.33
N ARG A 139 -0.88 7.33 -18.34
CA ARG A 139 -1.52 7.37 -17.02
C ARG A 139 -0.55 7.02 -15.90
N LEU A 140 -0.58 7.77 -14.79
CA LEU A 140 0.21 7.48 -13.59
C LEU A 140 -0.67 7.53 -12.33
N VAL A 141 -0.52 6.54 -11.44
CA VAL A 141 -1.09 6.58 -10.08
C VAL A 141 0.04 6.58 -9.07
N LEU A 142 0.10 7.62 -8.25
CA LEU A 142 0.99 7.71 -7.09
C LEU A 142 0.27 7.19 -5.85
N VAL A 143 0.81 6.15 -5.22
CA VAL A 143 0.27 5.61 -3.97
C VAL A 143 0.91 6.32 -2.78
N SER A 144 0.11 7.06 -2.02
CA SER A 144 0.47 7.83 -0.83
C SER A 144 -0.18 7.25 0.43
N THR A 145 -0.30 8.03 1.49
CA THR A 145 -0.74 7.62 2.82
C THR A 145 -1.58 8.71 3.49
N ASP A 146 -2.47 8.33 4.40
CA ASP A 146 -3.22 9.22 5.30
C ASP A 146 -2.32 10.00 6.26
N GLU A 147 -1.14 9.46 6.60
CA GLU A 147 -0.20 10.10 7.51
C GLU A 147 0.24 11.50 7.05
N VAL A 148 0.06 11.84 5.76
CA VAL A 148 0.36 13.17 5.22
C VAL A 148 -0.55 14.27 5.81
N TYR A 149 -1.72 13.90 6.31
CA TYR A 149 -2.66 14.84 6.94
C TYR A 149 -2.31 15.15 8.39
N GLY A 150 -1.59 14.27 9.08
CA GLY A 150 -1.34 14.36 10.52
C GLY A 150 -2.49 13.82 11.36
N THR A 151 -2.52 14.17 12.67
CA THR A 151 -3.54 13.67 13.59
C THR A 151 -4.86 14.43 13.44
N ILE A 152 -5.96 13.75 13.72
CA ILE A 152 -7.30 14.34 13.78
C ILE A 152 -8.03 13.85 15.03
N ASP A 153 -8.57 14.78 15.81
CA ASP A 153 -9.26 14.45 17.06
C ASP A 153 -10.70 13.98 16.79
N GLU A 154 -11.42 14.67 15.88
CA GLU A 154 -12.81 14.38 15.53
C GLU A 154 -13.02 14.45 14.00
N GLY A 155 -13.98 13.70 13.49
CA GLY A 155 -14.28 13.65 12.06
C GLY A 155 -13.28 12.84 11.26
N SER A 156 -13.16 13.10 9.95
CA SER A 156 -12.28 12.40 9.03
C SER A 156 -11.67 13.37 8.01
N TRP A 157 -10.42 13.15 7.62
CA TRP A 157 -9.76 13.95 6.60
C TRP A 157 -10.38 13.72 5.22
N THR A 158 -10.69 14.81 4.53
CA THR A 158 -11.05 14.80 3.11
C THR A 158 -9.82 15.11 2.25
N GLU A 159 -9.93 14.91 0.94
CA GLU A 159 -8.83 15.17 0.00
C GLU A 159 -8.41 16.64 -0.08
N ASP A 160 -9.32 17.57 0.28
CA ASP A 160 -9.06 19.01 0.33
C ASP A 160 -8.40 19.48 1.64
N SER A 161 -8.24 18.58 2.60
CA SER A 161 -7.64 18.90 3.89
C SER A 161 -6.15 19.23 3.75
N PRO A 162 -5.61 20.13 4.60
CA PRO A 162 -4.21 20.53 4.54
C PRO A 162 -3.29 19.34 4.90
N LEU A 163 -2.09 19.34 4.33
CA LEU A 163 -1.06 18.36 4.67
C LEU A 163 -0.23 18.86 5.85
N LEU A 164 -0.34 18.20 7.01
CA LEU A 164 0.29 18.57 8.28
C LEU A 164 1.04 17.37 8.89
N PRO A 165 2.01 16.78 8.16
CA PRO A 165 2.69 15.56 8.60
C PRO A 165 3.54 15.76 9.85
N ASN A 166 3.52 14.78 10.77
CA ASN A 166 4.22 14.84 12.06
C ASN A 166 5.50 13.97 12.12
N SER A 167 5.80 13.20 11.07
CA SER A 167 7.01 12.38 11.00
C SER A 167 7.82 12.67 9.72
N PRO A 168 9.15 12.38 9.70
CA PRO A 168 9.95 12.53 8.48
C PRO A 168 9.44 11.65 7.32
N TYR A 169 8.92 10.44 7.61
CA TYR A 169 8.24 9.61 6.63
C TYR A 169 7.04 10.33 6.01
N ALA A 170 6.08 10.75 6.84
CA ALA A 170 4.87 11.42 6.39
C ALA A 170 5.20 12.73 5.64
N ALA A 171 6.18 13.50 6.10
CA ALA A 171 6.66 14.71 5.42
C ALA A 171 7.25 14.39 4.04
N SER A 172 8.01 13.29 3.90
CA SER A 172 8.55 12.87 2.61
C SER A 172 7.45 12.42 1.64
N LYS A 173 6.39 11.76 2.12
CA LYS A 173 5.22 11.39 1.31
C LYS A 173 4.40 12.61 0.89
N ALA A 174 4.19 13.58 1.80
CA ALA A 174 3.57 14.86 1.47
C ALA A 174 4.38 15.63 0.40
N GLY A 175 5.71 15.57 0.48
CA GLY A 175 6.60 16.12 -0.55
C GLY A 175 6.41 15.45 -1.91
N ALA A 176 6.25 14.12 -1.95
CA ALA A 176 5.92 13.38 -3.16
C ALA A 176 4.57 13.79 -3.76
N ASP A 177 3.53 13.92 -2.93
CA ASP A 177 2.19 14.38 -3.34
C ASP A 177 2.25 15.77 -3.97
N LEU A 178 2.98 16.71 -3.35
CA LEU A 178 3.16 18.05 -3.87
C LEU A 178 3.94 18.09 -5.19
N MET A 179 4.95 17.24 -5.34
CA MET A 179 5.67 17.06 -6.61
C MET A 179 4.72 16.54 -7.69
N ALA A 180 3.95 15.49 -7.42
CA ALA A 180 2.97 14.96 -8.38
C ALA A 180 1.95 16.02 -8.79
N ARG A 181 1.37 16.74 -7.83
CA ARG A 181 0.45 17.84 -8.11
C ARG A 181 1.09 18.91 -9.00
N SER A 182 2.36 19.26 -8.78
CA SER A 182 3.06 20.27 -9.60
C SER A 182 3.23 19.81 -11.04
N TYR A 183 3.58 18.53 -11.29
CA TYR A 183 3.72 17.98 -12.65
C TYR A 183 2.38 17.98 -13.41
N TRP A 184 1.27 17.64 -12.74
CA TRP A 184 -0.04 17.79 -13.35
C TRP A 184 -0.35 19.26 -13.70
N ARG A 185 -0.15 20.20 -12.75
CA ARG A 185 -0.49 21.62 -12.94
C ARG A 185 0.36 22.32 -14.01
N THR A 186 1.65 21.99 -14.10
CA THR A 186 2.60 22.67 -14.99
C THR A 186 2.76 21.98 -16.34
N HIS A 187 2.66 20.65 -16.38
CA HIS A 187 2.94 19.88 -17.59
C HIS A 187 1.72 19.11 -18.11
N GLY A 188 0.59 19.09 -17.40
CA GLY A 188 -0.59 18.34 -17.81
C GLY A 188 -0.41 16.84 -17.75
N LEU A 189 0.57 16.32 -16.97
CA LEU A 189 0.77 14.89 -16.82
C LEU A 189 -0.50 14.25 -16.24
N ASP A 190 -1.07 13.26 -16.95
CA ASP A 190 -2.25 12.55 -16.46
C ASP A 190 -1.86 11.64 -15.29
N LEU A 191 -2.09 12.15 -14.09
CA LEU A 191 -1.84 11.42 -12.87
C LEU A 191 -2.95 11.61 -11.82
N SER A 192 -3.09 10.61 -10.95
CA SER A 192 -3.88 10.72 -9.71
C SER A 192 -3.05 10.27 -8.52
N ILE A 193 -3.44 10.75 -7.34
CA ILE A 193 -2.82 10.38 -6.06
C ILE A 193 -3.84 9.56 -5.28
N THR A 194 -3.41 8.48 -4.64
CA THR A 194 -4.23 7.77 -3.64
C THR A 194 -3.61 7.93 -2.26
N ARG A 195 -4.43 8.18 -1.24
CA ARG A 195 -4.02 8.22 0.17
C ARG A 195 -4.79 7.16 0.92
N CYS A 196 -4.09 6.15 1.42
CA CYS A 196 -4.74 5.02 2.07
C CYS A 196 -4.52 5.04 3.58
N SER A 197 -5.46 4.45 4.31
CA SER A 197 -5.33 4.13 5.73
C SER A 197 -4.38 2.95 5.97
N ASN A 198 -4.19 2.52 7.23
CA ASN A 198 -3.23 1.49 7.59
C ASN A 198 -3.56 0.14 6.95
N ASN A 199 -2.68 -0.33 6.11
CA ASN A 199 -2.85 -1.61 5.41
C ASN A 199 -2.40 -2.80 6.26
N TYR A 200 -3.09 -3.94 6.10
CA TYR A 200 -2.70 -5.24 6.65
C TYR A 200 -3.05 -6.37 5.67
N GLY A 201 -2.38 -7.50 5.80
CA GLY A 201 -2.61 -8.66 4.94
C GLY A 201 -1.41 -9.59 4.78
N PRO A 202 -1.54 -10.63 3.95
CA PRO A 202 -0.46 -11.54 3.58
C PRO A 202 0.75 -10.83 2.96
N TYR A 203 1.95 -11.32 3.24
CA TYR A 203 3.23 -10.79 2.75
C TYR A 203 3.63 -9.41 3.31
N GLN A 204 2.93 -8.87 4.31
CA GLN A 204 3.37 -7.64 4.98
C GLN A 204 4.63 -7.91 5.81
N HIS A 205 5.63 -7.00 5.69
CA HIS A 205 6.91 -7.17 6.37
C HIS A 205 6.76 -7.28 7.90
N PRO A 206 7.41 -8.26 8.56
CA PRO A 206 7.26 -8.55 10.00
C PRO A 206 7.70 -7.44 10.96
N GLU A 207 8.19 -6.30 10.47
CA GLU A 207 8.41 -5.09 11.29
C GLU A 207 7.14 -4.31 11.60
N LYS A 208 6.09 -4.46 10.75
CA LYS A 208 4.81 -3.76 10.91
C LYS A 208 3.95 -4.41 12.00
N LEU A 209 3.04 -3.64 12.61
CA LEU A 209 2.31 -4.00 13.83
C LEU A 209 1.65 -5.39 13.72
N VAL A 210 0.75 -5.58 12.74
CA VAL A 210 -0.01 -6.85 12.63
C VAL A 210 0.91 -8.05 12.45
N PRO A 211 1.79 -8.11 11.43
CA PRO A 211 2.64 -9.27 11.26
C PRO A 211 3.67 -9.44 12.38
N ARG A 212 4.18 -8.35 12.98
CA ARG A 212 5.09 -8.43 14.12
C ARG A 212 4.45 -9.13 15.31
N PHE A 213 3.20 -8.74 15.63
CA PHE A 213 2.48 -9.33 16.74
C PHE A 213 2.15 -10.80 16.48
N VAL A 214 1.62 -11.09 15.30
CA VAL A 214 1.32 -12.47 14.90
C VAL A 214 2.57 -13.36 14.97
N THR A 215 3.67 -12.95 14.33
CA THR A 215 4.89 -13.76 14.28
C THR A 215 5.56 -13.89 15.65
N ASN A 216 5.50 -12.86 16.51
CA ASN A 216 5.95 -12.97 17.89
C ASN A 216 5.14 -14.03 18.67
N LEU A 217 3.81 -13.97 18.60
CA LEU A 217 2.95 -14.92 19.29
C LEU A 217 3.13 -16.36 18.79
N LEU A 218 3.35 -16.56 17.50
CA LEU A 218 3.67 -17.87 16.93
C LEU A 218 5.00 -18.44 17.44
N GLU A 219 5.91 -17.60 17.90
CA GLU A 219 7.19 -17.98 18.54
C GLU A 219 7.12 -17.95 20.08
N GLY A 220 5.95 -17.71 20.68
CA GLY A 220 5.80 -17.61 22.13
C GLY A 220 6.44 -16.35 22.74
N LEU A 221 6.67 -15.31 21.92
CA LEU A 221 7.27 -14.03 22.34
C LEU A 221 6.19 -12.98 22.65
N PRO A 222 6.45 -12.06 23.58
CA PRO A 222 5.51 -10.97 23.91
C PRO A 222 5.36 -9.99 22.76
N VAL A 223 4.22 -9.28 22.75
CA VAL A 223 3.89 -8.21 21.81
C VAL A 223 4.14 -6.83 22.43
N PRO A 224 4.98 -5.99 21.81
CA PRO A 224 5.28 -4.66 22.32
C PRO A 224 4.16 -3.67 21.96
N VAL A 225 3.48 -3.11 22.95
CA VAL A 225 2.48 -2.04 22.79
C VAL A 225 3.13 -0.72 23.17
N TYR A 226 3.18 0.24 22.23
CA TYR A 226 3.72 1.57 22.45
C TYR A 226 2.79 2.39 23.36
N GLY A 227 3.37 3.10 24.34
CA GLY A 227 2.64 3.94 25.29
C GLY A 227 1.55 3.16 26.03
N ASP A 228 0.33 3.67 26.02
CA ASP A 228 -0.86 3.02 26.57
C ASP A 228 -1.72 2.27 25.55
N GLY A 229 -1.32 2.29 24.29
CA GLY A 229 -2.00 1.60 23.18
C GLY A 229 -3.31 2.26 22.73
N ARG A 230 -3.60 3.50 23.14
CA ARG A 230 -4.84 4.22 22.77
C ARG A 230 -4.83 4.86 21.40
N ASN A 231 -3.68 4.93 20.74
CA ASN A 231 -3.60 5.47 19.38
C ASN A 231 -4.55 4.71 18.47
N VAL A 232 -5.41 5.43 17.75
CA VAL A 232 -6.43 4.87 16.87
C VAL A 232 -5.94 4.89 15.43
N ARG A 233 -6.16 3.79 14.73
CA ARG A 233 -5.84 3.64 13.31
C ARG A 233 -7.06 3.06 12.59
N GLU A 234 -7.24 3.49 11.37
CA GLU A 234 -8.17 2.87 10.44
C GLU A 234 -7.45 1.75 9.69
N TRP A 235 -8.07 0.57 9.61
CA TRP A 235 -7.43 -0.66 9.11
C TRP A 235 -8.05 -1.13 7.81
N LEU A 236 -7.27 -1.15 6.75
CA LEU A 236 -7.68 -1.50 5.39
C LEU A 236 -7.03 -2.80 4.95
N HIS A 237 -7.81 -3.80 4.53
CA HIS A 237 -7.25 -5.03 3.96
C HIS A 237 -6.57 -4.73 2.61
N VAL A 238 -5.43 -5.35 2.36
CA VAL A 238 -4.64 -5.11 1.15
C VAL A 238 -5.40 -5.43 -0.14
N ASP A 239 -6.34 -6.38 -0.13
CA ASP A 239 -7.22 -6.70 -1.26
C ASP A 239 -8.03 -5.47 -1.68
N ASP A 240 -8.66 -4.80 -0.72
CA ASP A 240 -9.53 -3.65 -0.97
C ASP A 240 -8.73 -2.42 -1.37
N HIS A 241 -7.55 -2.23 -0.76
CA HIS A 241 -6.64 -1.16 -1.19
C HIS A 241 -6.19 -1.33 -2.65
N CYS A 242 -5.74 -2.52 -3.03
CA CYS A 242 -5.29 -2.77 -4.39
C CYS A 242 -6.42 -2.65 -5.41
N TRP A 243 -7.64 -3.06 -5.04
CA TRP A 243 -8.83 -2.83 -5.85
C TRP A 243 -9.10 -1.33 -6.05
N ALA A 244 -9.08 -0.53 -4.99
CA ALA A 244 -9.25 0.92 -5.08
C ALA A 244 -8.18 1.59 -5.96
N VAL A 245 -6.91 1.19 -5.83
CA VAL A 245 -5.83 1.67 -6.70
C VAL A 245 -6.11 1.34 -8.17
N HIS A 246 -6.65 0.13 -8.45
CA HIS A 246 -7.01 -0.26 -9.82
C HIS A 246 -8.19 0.56 -10.37
N LEU A 247 -9.20 0.86 -9.56
CA LEU A 247 -10.28 1.77 -9.93
C LEU A 247 -9.76 3.16 -10.27
N VAL A 248 -8.85 3.71 -9.45
CA VAL A 248 -8.22 5.01 -9.72
C VAL A 248 -7.36 4.96 -10.98
N LEU A 249 -6.65 3.86 -11.25
CA LEU A 249 -5.87 3.70 -12.47
C LEU A 249 -6.74 3.76 -13.71
N THR A 250 -7.89 3.07 -13.70
CA THR A 250 -8.73 2.86 -14.88
C THR A 250 -9.81 3.92 -15.08
N ALA A 251 -10.28 4.56 -14.01
CA ALA A 251 -11.39 5.50 -14.05
C ALA A 251 -11.17 6.80 -13.26
N GLY A 252 -10.06 6.94 -12.53
CA GLY A 252 -9.75 8.14 -11.77
C GLY A 252 -9.47 9.35 -12.68
N ARG A 253 -9.88 10.54 -12.22
CA ARG A 253 -9.68 11.79 -12.97
C ARG A 253 -8.25 12.30 -12.79
N ALA A 254 -7.68 12.85 -13.87
CA ALA A 254 -6.37 13.48 -13.84
C ALA A 254 -6.31 14.65 -12.85
N GLY A 255 -5.25 14.71 -12.05
CA GLY A 255 -5.00 15.74 -11.05
C GLY A 255 -5.74 15.56 -9.74
N GLU A 256 -6.60 14.56 -9.63
CA GLU A 256 -7.39 14.30 -8.43
C GLU A 256 -6.64 13.41 -7.43
N THR A 257 -6.95 13.67 -6.16
CA THR A 257 -6.56 12.80 -5.04
C THR A 257 -7.79 12.00 -4.62
N TYR A 258 -7.57 10.74 -4.21
CA TYR A 258 -8.60 9.85 -3.69
C TYR A 258 -8.15 9.24 -2.37
N ASN A 259 -8.90 9.48 -1.31
CA ASN A 259 -8.73 8.80 -0.05
C ASN A 259 -9.30 7.38 -0.13
N ILE A 260 -8.58 6.41 0.44
CA ILE A 260 -8.97 5.00 0.43
C ILE A 260 -9.00 4.51 1.87
N GLY A 261 -10.20 4.37 2.41
CA GLY A 261 -10.48 3.89 3.76
C GLY A 261 -11.39 2.67 3.76
N SER A 262 -11.61 2.11 4.94
CA SER A 262 -12.57 1.02 5.20
C SER A 262 -13.67 1.45 6.16
N GLY A 263 -13.40 2.47 6.99
CA GLY A 263 -14.22 2.87 8.13
C GLY A 263 -13.95 2.05 9.40
N ASP A 264 -13.05 1.08 9.38
CA ASP A 264 -12.72 0.21 10.53
C ASP A 264 -11.65 0.85 11.43
N GLU A 265 -12.07 1.67 12.38
CA GLU A 265 -11.18 2.32 13.35
C GLU A 265 -11.00 1.48 14.61
N LEU A 266 -9.76 1.22 15.00
CA LEU A 266 -9.42 0.50 16.21
C LEU A 266 -8.23 1.14 16.92
N SER A 267 -8.27 1.15 18.27
CA SER A 267 -7.06 1.44 19.03
C SER A 267 -6.04 0.30 18.87
N ASN A 268 -4.76 0.63 18.99
CA ASN A 268 -3.70 -0.38 18.96
C ASN A 268 -3.91 -1.47 20.00
N LEU A 269 -4.46 -1.12 21.18
CA LEU A 269 -4.78 -2.10 22.22
C LEU A 269 -5.92 -3.03 21.80
N ALA A 270 -7.03 -2.49 21.26
CA ALA A 270 -8.16 -3.28 20.77
C ALA A 270 -7.75 -4.23 19.63
N LEU A 271 -6.91 -3.77 18.71
CA LEU A 271 -6.32 -4.63 17.68
C LEU A 271 -5.45 -5.73 18.30
N THR A 272 -4.62 -5.38 19.30
CA THR A 272 -3.75 -6.35 19.98
C THR A 272 -4.57 -7.47 20.62
N GLU A 273 -5.66 -7.14 21.32
CA GLU A 273 -6.56 -8.11 21.95
C GLU A 273 -7.18 -9.07 20.92
N ARG A 274 -7.57 -8.57 19.74
CA ARG A 274 -8.07 -9.42 18.64
C ARG A 274 -7.01 -10.39 18.13
N ILE A 275 -5.77 -9.89 17.91
CA ILE A 275 -4.64 -10.73 17.47
C ILE A 275 -4.32 -11.80 18.52
N LEU A 276 -4.30 -11.45 19.81
CA LEU A 276 -4.10 -12.41 20.89
C LEU A 276 -5.13 -13.52 20.83
N GLY A 277 -6.42 -13.17 20.76
CA GLY A 277 -7.51 -14.16 20.66
C GLY A 277 -7.36 -15.10 19.47
N LEU A 278 -7.02 -14.58 18.28
CA LEU A 278 -6.81 -15.38 17.05
C LEU A 278 -5.58 -16.29 17.15
N CYS A 279 -4.58 -15.91 17.94
CA CYS A 279 -3.38 -16.70 18.19
C CYS A 279 -3.51 -17.66 19.38
N GLY A 280 -4.63 -17.65 20.12
CA GLY A 280 -4.83 -18.48 21.31
C GLY A 280 -4.00 -18.02 22.53
N ALA A 281 -3.69 -16.73 22.58
CA ALA A 281 -2.95 -16.08 23.67
C ALA A 281 -3.83 -15.11 24.45
N ASP A 282 -3.36 -14.63 25.59
CA ASP A 282 -4.06 -13.68 26.46
C ASP A 282 -3.23 -12.42 26.77
N GLY A 283 -3.79 -11.53 27.57
CA GLY A 283 -3.16 -10.24 27.90
C GLY A 283 -1.81 -10.33 28.62
N SER A 284 -1.42 -11.49 29.15
CA SER A 284 -0.09 -11.69 29.76
C SER A 284 1.06 -11.57 28.76
N MET A 285 0.74 -11.71 27.47
CA MET A 285 1.70 -11.54 26.37
C MET A 285 1.92 -10.07 25.99
N ILE A 286 1.16 -9.12 26.51
CA ILE A 286 1.35 -7.69 26.26
C ILE A 286 2.52 -7.17 27.08
N ARG A 287 3.45 -6.48 26.39
CA ARG A 287 4.52 -5.72 27.01
C ARG A 287 4.44 -4.26 26.60
N TYR A 288 4.06 -3.39 27.53
CA TYR A 288 4.10 -1.96 27.29
C TYR A 288 5.53 -1.46 27.17
N VAL A 289 5.80 -0.66 26.15
CA VAL A 289 7.11 -0.06 25.86
C VAL A 289 6.98 1.46 25.77
N GLU A 290 8.13 2.17 25.81
CA GLU A 290 8.15 3.63 25.64
C GLU A 290 7.46 4.03 24.34
N ASP A 291 6.68 5.11 24.39
CA ASP A 291 5.94 5.59 23.22
C ASP A 291 6.86 6.25 22.20
N ARG A 292 6.44 6.23 20.93
CA ARG A 292 7.14 6.82 19.80
C ARG A 292 7.09 8.35 19.87
N LYS A 293 8.18 9.03 19.54
CA LYS A 293 8.19 10.48 19.39
C LYS A 293 7.32 10.92 18.20
N GLY A 294 6.47 11.92 18.44
CA GLY A 294 5.56 12.41 17.40
C GLY A 294 4.51 11.37 16.97
N HIS A 295 4.10 10.51 17.89
CA HIS A 295 3.11 9.47 17.62
C HIS A 295 1.71 10.09 17.51
N ASP A 296 1.16 10.13 16.31
CA ASP A 296 -0.18 10.61 16.06
C ASP A 296 -1.24 9.83 16.85
N LEU A 297 -2.20 10.54 17.44
CA LEU A 297 -3.24 9.93 18.27
C LEU A 297 -4.28 9.19 17.44
N ARG A 298 -4.77 9.79 16.35
CA ARG A 298 -5.80 9.18 15.51
C ARG A 298 -5.62 9.56 14.05
N TYR A 299 -5.84 8.58 13.19
CA TYR A 299 -6.03 8.76 11.74
C TYR A 299 -7.43 8.29 11.36
N SER A 300 -8.09 9.06 10.52
CA SER A 300 -9.38 8.71 9.92
C SER A 300 -9.53 9.41 8.58
N LEU A 301 -9.95 8.67 7.57
CA LEU A 301 -10.17 9.17 6.21
C LEU A 301 -11.66 9.20 5.86
N SER A 302 -12.07 10.23 5.12
CA SER A 302 -13.32 10.19 4.38
C SER A 302 -13.06 9.59 3.01
N ASP A 303 -13.68 8.48 2.69
CA ASP A 303 -13.62 7.79 1.40
C ASP A 303 -14.87 8.05 0.53
N VAL A 304 -15.65 9.08 0.88
CA VAL A 304 -16.89 9.45 0.18
C VAL A 304 -16.63 9.70 -1.31
N LYS A 305 -15.58 10.45 -1.64
CA LYS A 305 -15.26 10.80 -3.02
C LYS A 305 -15.02 9.58 -3.91
N ILE A 306 -14.17 8.64 -3.46
CA ILE A 306 -13.88 7.43 -4.26
C ILE A 306 -15.11 6.53 -4.38
N ARG A 307 -15.96 6.48 -3.35
CA ARG A 307 -17.25 5.75 -3.40
C ARG A 307 -18.21 6.36 -4.40
N GLU A 308 -18.41 7.68 -4.38
CA GLU A 308 -19.34 8.37 -5.25
C GLU A 308 -18.86 8.43 -6.70
N GLU A 309 -17.58 8.70 -6.93
CA GLU A 309 -17.04 8.87 -8.28
C GLU A 309 -16.66 7.55 -8.96
N LEU A 310 -16.13 6.57 -8.22
CA LEU A 310 -15.57 5.35 -8.78
C LEU A 310 -16.27 4.07 -8.31
N GLY A 311 -17.32 4.18 -7.48
CA GLY A 311 -18.07 3.02 -6.99
C GLY A 311 -17.27 2.11 -6.05
N TYR A 312 -16.22 2.60 -5.42
CA TYR A 312 -15.42 1.83 -4.46
C TYR A 312 -16.27 1.39 -3.27
N VAL A 313 -16.16 0.12 -2.90
CA VAL A 313 -16.71 -0.45 -1.67
C VAL A 313 -15.69 -1.45 -1.13
N PRO A 314 -15.21 -1.32 0.13
CA PRO A 314 -14.41 -2.36 0.74
C PRO A 314 -15.27 -3.62 0.93
N LEU A 315 -14.76 -4.77 0.50
CA LEU A 315 -15.49 -6.05 0.51
C LEU A 315 -15.02 -6.98 1.63
N THR A 316 -13.84 -6.73 2.18
CA THR A 316 -13.25 -7.56 3.22
C THR A 316 -13.56 -6.96 4.59
N SER A 317 -14.42 -7.61 5.37
CA SER A 317 -14.62 -7.18 6.76
C SER A 317 -13.33 -7.30 7.56
N PHE A 318 -13.15 -6.42 8.56
CA PHE A 318 -11.92 -6.41 9.37
C PHE A 318 -11.66 -7.77 10.03
N GLU A 319 -12.68 -8.41 10.62
CA GLU A 319 -12.58 -9.70 11.31
C GLU A 319 -12.17 -10.84 10.36
N GLU A 320 -12.75 -10.89 9.18
CA GLU A 320 -12.39 -11.88 8.16
C GLU A 320 -10.97 -11.66 7.65
N GLY A 321 -10.63 -10.43 7.28
CA GLY A 321 -9.30 -10.07 6.79
C GLY A 321 -8.21 -10.35 7.81
N LEU A 322 -8.44 -10.00 9.09
CA LEU A 322 -7.49 -10.27 10.16
C LEU A 322 -7.32 -11.78 10.40
N SER A 323 -8.42 -12.54 10.43
CA SER A 323 -8.36 -14.01 10.59
C SER A 323 -7.60 -14.67 9.42
N ARG A 324 -7.85 -14.24 8.17
CA ARG A 324 -7.13 -14.71 6.97
C ARG A 324 -5.64 -14.37 7.07
N THR A 325 -5.32 -13.17 7.54
CA THR A 325 -3.93 -12.70 7.71
C THR A 325 -3.19 -13.55 8.75
N VAL A 326 -3.78 -13.75 9.94
CA VAL A 326 -3.17 -14.59 11.00
C VAL A 326 -2.94 -16.01 10.51
N ARG A 327 -3.94 -16.59 9.83
CA ARG A 327 -3.80 -17.96 9.24
C ARG A 327 -2.67 -18.00 8.24
N TRP A 328 -2.56 -17.01 7.36
CA TRP A 328 -1.48 -16.96 6.37
C TRP A 328 -0.09 -16.99 7.00
N TYR A 329 0.17 -16.19 8.07
CA TYR A 329 1.46 -16.22 8.76
C TYR A 329 1.73 -17.56 9.46
N ARG A 330 0.68 -18.19 9.99
CA ARG A 330 0.79 -19.55 10.58
C ARG A 330 1.18 -20.59 9.53
N ASP A 331 0.62 -20.50 8.34
CA ASP A 331 0.81 -21.47 7.26
C ASP A 331 2.08 -21.20 6.44
N ASN A 332 2.72 -20.03 6.58
CA ASN A 332 3.90 -19.62 5.84
C ASN A 332 5.10 -19.23 6.73
N PRO A 333 5.52 -20.09 7.69
CA PRO A 333 6.59 -19.75 8.62
C PRO A 333 7.94 -19.55 7.92
N ASP A 334 8.24 -20.29 6.88
CA ASP A 334 9.52 -20.18 6.16
C ASP A 334 9.68 -18.81 5.50
N TRP A 335 8.60 -18.23 4.98
CA TRP A 335 8.64 -16.92 4.36
C TRP A 335 9.02 -15.82 5.36
N TRP A 336 8.27 -15.71 6.48
CA TRP A 336 8.51 -14.60 7.40
C TRP A 336 9.77 -14.80 8.26
N LYS A 337 10.20 -16.06 8.53
CA LYS A 337 11.48 -16.34 9.19
C LYS A 337 12.65 -15.90 8.31
N ALA A 338 12.61 -16.19 7.02
CA ALA A 338 13.63 -15.73 6.07
C ALA A 338 13.70 -14.19 6.00
N VAL A 339 12.55 -13.51 6.02
CA VAL A 339 12.47 -12.04 6.00
C VAL A 339 12.98 -11.40 7.30
N ARG A 340 12.77 -12.05 8.47
CA ARG A 340 13.25 -11.54 9.79
C ARG A 340 14.75 -11.79 10.01
N GLY A 341 15.33 -12.79 9.38
CA GLY A 341 16.72 -13.18 9.53
C GLY A 341 17.70 -12.54 8.54
N GLY A 342 17.19 -11.86 7.53
CA GLY A 342 17.96 -11.07 6.54
C GLY A 342 17.95 -9.60 6.92
#